data_044031952df264d882d34fb9d8752f65
#
_entry.id   044031952df264d882d34fb9d8752f65
#
_cell.length_a   1.000
_cell.length_b   1.000
_cell.length_c   1.000
_cell.angle_alpha   90.00
_cell.angle_beta   90.00
_cell.angle_gamma   90.00
#
_symmetry.space_group_name_H-M   'P 1'
#
loop_
_entity.id
_entity.type
_entity.pdbx_description
1 polymer ?
#
loop_
_entity_poly.entity_id
_entity_poly.type
_entity_poly.pdbx_seq_one_letter_code
_entity_poly.pdbx_strand_id
1 'polypeptide(L)'
;MCLNRKLLFVALTLAVTGVAVTGARSAEMSERVEKNSQKLDWLVKHPTIQKLLELHNQERARVGLSPSKLNPEMCLAAQKHAVWMAETGWFSHSGLPYRENIFMGVTTPEAATNGWIWSPAHHQNMLSGTDVGFGYMVLNGRYCWCSVMQ
;
A
#
# COMPACT_ATOMS: atom_id res chain seq x y z
N MET A 1 47.59 55.12 -40.93
CA MET A 1 46.37 55.29 -40.11
C MET A 1 45.87 53.89 -39.81
N CYS A 2 46.20 53.39 -38.63
CA CYS A 2 45.79 52.07 -38.16
C CYS A 2 44.60 52.19 -37.20
N LEU A 3 43.47 51.59 -37.55
CA LEU A 3 42.28 51.61 -36.71
C LEU A 3 42.29 50.31 -35.87
N ASN A 4 42.47 50.46 -34.56
CA ASN A 4 42.47 49.38 -33.58
C ASN A 4 41.01 49.09 -33.17
N ARG A 5 40.43 47.94 -33.59
CA ARG A 5 39.14 47.42 -33.14
C ARG A 5 39.36 46.53 -31.91
N LYS A 6 39.05 47.05 -30.74
CA LYS A 6 38.95 46.26 -29.50
C LYS A 6 37.65 45.45 -29.57
N LEU A 7 37.75 44.11 -29.62
CA LEU A 7 36.65 43.17 -29.43
C LEU A 7 36.38 43.03 -27.92
N LEU A 8 35.18 43.44 -27.52
CA LEU A 8 34.68 43.25 -26.15
C LEU A 8 34.02 41.85 -26.08
N PHE A 9 34.66 40.93 -25.39
CA PHE A 9 34.03 39.66 -25.03
C PHE A 9 33.10 39.85 -23.82
N VAL A 10 31.79 39.76 -24.05
CA VAL A 10 30.81 39.66 -22.98
C VAL A 10 30.67 38.18 -22.61
N ALA A 11 31.22 37.83 -21.47
CA ALA A 11 31.02 36.50 -20.89
C ALA A 11 29.60 36.40 -20.28
N LEU A 12 28.72 35.65 -20.94
CA LEU A 12 27.39 35.34 -20.43
C LEU A 12 27.51 34.18 -19.43
N THR A 13 27.50 34.49 -18.16
CA THR A 13 27.41 33.47 -17.08
C THR A 13 25.99 33.00 -16.96
N LEU A 14 25.69 31.79 -17.51
CA LEU A 14 24.46 31.09 -17.19
C LEU A 14 24.55 30.54 -15.76
N ALA A 15 23.82 31.16 -14.86
CA ALA A 15 23.60 30.61 -13.52
C ALA A 15 22.67 29.40 -13.62
N VAL A 16 23.19 28.22 -13.30
CA VAL A 16 22.41 26.97 -13.20
C VAL A 16 21.61 27.01 -11.90
N THR A 17 20.34 27.40 -11.96
CA THR A 17 19.42 27.42 -10.81
C THR A 17 18.59 26.13 -10.65
N GLY A 18 19.07 25.00 -11.19
CA GLY A 18 18.31 23.74 -11.29
C GLY A 18 18.28 22.83 -10.05
N VAL A 19 19.18 23.06 -9.05
CA VAL A 19 19.37 22.07 -7.97
C VAL A 19 18.45 22.30 -6.75
N ALA A 20 17.97 23.50 -6.51
CA ALA A 20 17.15 23.81 -5.33
C ALA A 20 15.69 23.32 -5.42
N VAL A 21 15.11 23.20 -6.62
CA VAL A 21 13.71 22.82 -6.82
C VAL A 21 13.45 21.33 -6.60
N THR A 22 14.43 20.47 -6.86
CA THR A 22 14.29 19.02 -6.67
C THR A 22 14.32 18.61 -5.20
N GLY A 23 15.13 19.27 -4.38
CA GLY A 23 15.24 19.01 -2.94
C GLY A 23 13.98 19.39 -2.16
N ALA A 24 13.41 20.56 -2.46
CA ALA A 24 12.17 21.01 -1.83
C ALA A 24 10.98 20.07 -2.14
N ARG A 25 10.85 19.64 -3.38
CA ARG A 25 9.76 18.74 -3.83
C ARG A 25 9.87 17.34 -3.22
N SER A 26 11.09 16.82 -3.02
CA SER A 26 11.30 15.54 -2.33
C SER A 26 11.01 15.63 -0.84
N ALA A 27 11.35 16.75 -0.17
CA ALA A 27 11.03 16.99 1.23
C ALA A 27 9.52 17.11 1.46
N GLU A 28 8.81 17.88 0.64
CA GLU A 28 7.34 17.99 0.68
C GLU A 28 6.64 16.64 0.44
N MET A 29 7.15 15.84 -0.47
CA MET A 29 6.63 14.50 -0.73
C MET A 29 6.83 13.59 0.48
N SER A 30 8.01 13.60 1.11
CA SER A 30 8.31 12.83 2.32
C SER A 30 7.40 13.23 3.48
N GLU A 31 7.24 14.52 3.74
CA GLU A 31 6.36 15.04 4.79
C GLU A 31 4.90 14.64 4.55
N ARG A 32 4.44 14.71 3.31
CA ARG A 32 3.09 14.29 2.92
C ARG A 32 2.87 12.79 3.13
N VAL A 33 3.85 11.96 2.79
CA VAL A 33 3.80 10.50 2.99
C VAL A 33 3.76 10.19 4.49
N GLU A 34 4.59 10.84 5.30
CA GLU A 34 4.63 10.65 6.75
C GLU A 34 3.33 11.08 7.42
N LYS A 35 2.80 12.23 7.05
CA LYS A 35 1.50 12.74 7.56
C LYS A 35 0.34 11.83 7.16
N ASN A 36 0.37 11.26 5.95
CA ASN A 36 -0.65 10.32 5.49
C ASN A 36 -0.53 8.99 6.24
N SER A 37 0.68 8.51 6.49
CA SER A 37 0.96 7.31 7.28
C SER A 37 0.44 7.47 8.73
N GLN A 38 0.73 8.58 9.40
CA GLN A 38 0.21 8.87 10.74
C GLN A 38 -1.31 8.90 10.79
N LYS A 39 -1.96 9.42 9.75
CA LYS A 39 -3.43 9.44 9.64
C LYS A 39 -4.04 8.04 9.56
N LEU A 40 -3.29 7.05 9.09
CA LEU A 40 -3.73 5.65 8.94
C LEU A 40 -3.25 4.74 10.07
N ASP A 41 -2.53 5.27 11.05
CA ASP A 41 -1.99 4.52 12.19
C ASP A 41 -3.06 3.71 12.94
N TRP A 42 -4.25 4.30 13.09
CA TRP A 42 -5.38 3.63 13.73
C TRP A 42 -5.77 2.31 13.02
N LEU A 43 -5.68 2.29 11.69
CA LEU A 43 -6.00 1.12 10.89
C LEU A 43 -4.84 0.11 10.92
N VAL A 44 -3.63 0.57 10.65
CA VAL A 44 -2.43 -0.28 10.61
C VAL A 44 -2.17 -0.92 11.97
N LYS A 45 -2.36 -0.19 13.07
CA LYS A 45 -2.16 -0.69 14.44
C LYS A 45 -3.37 -1.44 15.01
N HIS A 46 -4.46 -1.57 14.25
CA HIS A 46 -5.65 -2.29 14.73
C HIS A 46 -5.33 -3.76 15.01
N PRO A 47 -5.74 -4.32 16.17
CA PRO A 47 -5.36 -5.69 16.56
C PRO A 47 -5.71 -6.75 15.52
N THR A 48 -6.89 -6.64 14.87
CA THR A 48 -7.31 -7.57 13.82
C THR A 48 -6.40 -7.49 12.59
N ILE A 49 -5.97 -6.28 12.18
CA ILE A 49 -5.06 -6.10 11.04
C ILE A 49 -3.68 -6.66 11.36
N GLN A 50 -3.18 -6.45 12.57
CA GLN A 50 -1.93 -7.03 13.05
C GLN A 50 -2.00 -8.56 13.10
N LYS A 51 -3.15 -9.12 13.53
CA LYS A 51 -3.35 -10.57 13.54
C LYS A 51 -3.36 -11.17 12.14
N LEU A 52 -4.01 -10.49 11.17
CA LEU A 52 -3.97 -10.92 9.76
C LEU A 52 -2.54 -10.89 9.20
N LEU A 53 -1.75 -9.86 9.54
CA LEU A 53 -0.33 -9.81 9.14
C LEU A 53 0.49 -10.94 9.75
N GLU A 54 0.30 -11.21 11.04
CA GLU A 54 0.96 -12.32 11.75
C GLU A 54 0.70 -13.65 11.03
N LEU A 55 -0.58 -13.97 10.81
CA LEU A 55 -1.00 -15.22 10.16
C LEU A 55 -0.49 -15.34 8.71
N HIS A 56 -0.56 -14.24 7.97
CA HIS A 56 -0.02 -14.16 6.61
C HIS A 56 1.49 -14.44 6.58
N ASN A 57 2.24 -13.85 7.50
CA ASN A 57 3.68 -14.01 7.58
C ASN A 57 4.09 -15.39 8.14
N GLN A 58 3.29 -16.01 9.00
CA GLN A 58 3.48 -17.39 9.41
C GLN A 58 3.38 -18.34 8.21
N GLU A 59 2.39 -18.15 7.33
CA GLU A 59 2.25 -18.97 6.13
C GLU A 59 3.41 -18.74 5.14
N ARG A 60 3.84 -17.49 4.94
CA ARG A 60 5.02 -17.18 4.10
C ARG A 60 6.28 -17.84 4.64
N ALA A 61 6.50 -17.77 5.94
CA ALA A 61 7.64 -18.44 6.60
C ALA A 61 7.59 -19.97 6.45
N ARG A 62 6.39 -20.57 6.52
CA ARG A 62 6.20 -22.02 6.34
C ARG A 62 6.69 -22.50 4.97
N VAL A 63 6.62 -21.65 3.95
CA VAL A 63 7.11 -21.96 2.58
C VAL A 63 8.47 -21.32 2.26
N GLY A 64 9.17 -20.77 3.27
CA GLY A 64 10.54 -20.24 3.11
C GLY A 64 10.62 -18.83 2.52
N LEU A 65 9.51 -18.06 2.51
CA LEU A 65 9.49 -16.69 2.02
C LEU A 65 9.72 -15.66 3.12
N SER A 66 10.33 -14.54 2.76
CA SER A 66 10.50 -13.39 3.65
C SER A 66 9.13 -12.81 4.04
N PRO A 67 9.00 -12.21 5.24
CA PRO A 67 7.76 -11.60 5.69
C PRO A 67 7.38 -10.40 4.80
N SER A 68 6.08 -10.26 4.56
CA SER A 68 5.50 -9.05 3.98
C SER A 68 5.40 -7.94 5.00
N LYS A 69 5.37 -6.69 4.52
CA LYS A 69 5.20 -5.48 5.32
C LYS A 69 3.83 -4.88 5.08
N LEU A 70 3.21 -4.34 6.14
CA LEU A 70 1.98 -3.56 5.97
C LEU A 70 2.27 -2.26 5.22
N ASN A 71 1.49 -2.03 4.18
CA ASN A 71 1.45 -0.77 3.47
C ASN A 71 0.15 -0.03 3.87
N PRO A 72 0.22 1.16 4.48
CA PRO A 72 -0.94 1.88 4.97
C PRO A 72 -1.99 2.21 3.90
N GLU A 73 -1.57 2.58 2.69
CA GLU A 73 -2.47 2.88 1.58
C GLU A 73 -3.18 1.61 1.07
N MET A 74 -2.47 0.50 1.02
CA MET A 74 -3.05 -0.80 0.69
C MET A 74 -4.03 -1.26 1.77
N CYS A 75 -3.74 -1.02 3.06
CA CYS A 75 -4.69 -1.26 4.15
C CYS A 75 -5.96 -0.41 3.97
N LEU A 76 -5.82 0.87 3.61
CA LEU A 76 -6.97 1.73 3.34
C LEU A 76 -7.79 1.22 2.15
N ALA A 77 -7.15 0.76 1.09
CA ALA A 77 -7.82 0.20 -0.08
C ALA A 77 -8.61 -1.07 0.29
N ALA A 78 -7.98 -2.02 0.98
CA ALA A 78 -8.62 -3.23 1.47
C ALA A 78 -9.77 -2.93 2.45
N GLN A 79 -9.58 -1.95 3.36
CA GLN A 79 -10.61 -1.55 4.30
C GLN A 79 -11.84 -0.96 3.61
N LYS A 80 -11.64 -0.07 2.64
CA LYS A 80 -12.76 0.49 1.86
C LYS A 80 -13.54 -0.60 1.13
N HIS A 81 -12.86 -1.60 0.59
CA HIS A 81 -13.53 -2.69 -0.11
C HIS A 81 -14.28 -3.61 0.86
N ALA A 82 -13.70 -3.94 2.03
CA ALA A 82 -14.39 -4.69 3.07
C ALA A 82 -15.67 -3.97 3.56
N VAL A 83 -15.60 -2.65 3.75
CA VAL A 83 -16.76 -1.81 4.08
C VAL A 83 -17.81 -1.87 2.98
N TRP A 84 -17.43 -1.67 1.72
CA TRP A 84 -18.35 -1.73 0.58
C TRP A 84 -19.07 -3.09 0.49
N MET A 85 -18.34 -4.20 0.64
CA MET A 85 -18.97 -5.54 0.66
C MET A 85 -19.96 -5.68 1.83
N ALA A 86 -19.61 -5.15 3.02
CA ALA A 86 -20.47 -5.24 4.18
C ALA A 86 -21.75 -4.41 4.03
N GLU A 87 -21.65 -3.21 3.47
CA GLU A 87 -22.76 -2.29 3.26
C GLU A 87 -23.71 -2.76 2.14
N THR A 88 -23.15 -3.19 1.03
CA THR A 88 -23.96 -3.59 -0.14
C THR A 88 -24.45 -5.04 -0.10
N GLY A 89 -23.73 -5.91 0.61
CA GLY A 89 -23.96 -7.36 0.58
C GLY A 89 -23.42 -8.05 -0.67
N TRP A 90 -22.80 -7.31 -1.59
CA TRP A 90 -22.20 -7.89 -2.79
C TRP A 90 -20.83 -8.48 -2.47
N PHE A 91 -20.61 -9.71 -2.97
CA PHE A 91 -19.34 -10.41 -2.86
C PHE A 91 -18.66 -10.42 -4.24
N SER A 92 -17.79 -9.46 -4.47
CA SER A 92 -17.03 -9.33 -5.72
C SER A 92 -15.69 -8.65 -5.47
N HIS A 93 -14.74 -8.86 -6.38
CA HIS A 93 -13.45 -8.18 -6.35
C HIS A 93 -13.57 -6.68 -6.59
N SER A 94 -12.62 -5.90 -6.01
CA SER A 94 -12.61 -4.43 -6.07
C SER A 94 -12.29 -3.86 -7.46
N GLY A 95 -11.60 -4.62 -8.30
CA GLY A 95 -11.04 -4.12 -9.57
C GLY A 95 -9.81 -3.22 -9.42
N LEU A 96 -9.26 -3.09 -8.21
CA LEU A 96 -8.00 -2.39 -7.98
C LEU A 96 -6.82 -3.14 -8.60
N PRO A 97 -5.69 -2.44 -8.93
CA PRO A 97 -4.53 -3.05 -9.58
C PRO A 97 -3.65 -3.84 -8.59
N TYR A 98 -4.26 -4.60 -7.70
CA TYR A 98 -3.62 -5.47 -6.72
C TYR A 98 -4.04 -6.92 -6.94
N ARG A 99 -3.22 -7.86 -6.49
CA ARG A 99 -3.69 -9.21 -6.21
C ARG A 99 -4.57 -9.13 -4.97
N GLU A 100 -5.77 -9.66 -5.05
CA GLU A 100 -6.77 -9.48 -4.01
C GLU A 100 -7.34 -10.81 -3.55
N ASN A 101 -7.47 -10.98 -2.24
CA ASN A 101 -8.24 -12.04 -1.62
C ASN A 101 -9.40 -11.43 -0.84
N ILE A 102 -10.58 -11.96 -1.01
CA ILE A 102 -11.78 -11.58 -0.26
C ILE A 102 -12.38 -12.79 0.42
N PHE A 103 -13.07 -12.58 1.54
CA PHE A 103 -13.85 -13.59 2.23
C PHE A 103 -15.08 -12.95 2.89
N MET A 104 -16.18 -13.69 2.96
CA MET A 104 -17.40 -13.25 3.62
C MET A 104 -17.99 -14.39 4.48
N GLY A 105 -18.46 -14.04 5.68
CA GLY A 105 -19.23 -14.95 6.53
C GLY A 105 -18.43 -15.59 7.68
N VAL A 106 -17.10 -15.71 7.59
CA VAL A 106 -16.29 -16.19 8.74
C VAL A 106 -16.04 -15.09 9.74
N THR A 107 -16.00 -15.44 11.03
CA THR A 107 -16.03 -14.46 12.12
C THR A 107 -14.67 -14.10 12.71
N THR A 108 -13.60 -14.81 12.31
CA THR A 108 -12.26 -14.59 12.86
C THR A 108 -11.21 -14.42 11.77
N PRO A 109 -10.11 -13.69 12.04
CA PRO A 109 -9.01 -13.54 11.10
C PRO A 109 -8.32 -14.88 10.78
N GLU A 110 -8.27 -15.81 11.74
CA GLU A 110 -7.75 -17.17 11.54
C GLU A 110 -8.58 -17.92 10.50
N ALA A 111 -9.91 -17.87 10.61
CA ALA A 111 -10.80 -18.55 9.67
C ALA A 111 -10.70 -17.94 8.27
N ALA A 112 -10.60 -16.61 8.15
CA ALA A 112 -10.41 -15.94 6.87
C ALA A 112 -9.07 -16.33 6.23
N THR A 113 -7.98 -16.26 7.00
CA THR A 113 -6.64 -16.64 6.52
C THR A 113 -6.57 -18.10 6.11
N ASN A 114 -7.13 -19.00 6.92
CA ASN A 114 -7.18 -20.43 6.57
C ASN A 114 -7.99 -20.65 5.28
N GLY A 115 -9.11 -19.97 5.10
CA GLY A 115 -9.89 -20.07 3.87
C GLY A 115 -9.09 -19.63 2.63
N TRP A 116 -8.24 -18.62 2.76
CA TRP A 116 -7.33 -18.22 1.69
C TRP A 116 -6.21 -19.24 1.46
N ILE A 117 -5.61 -19.80 2.53
CA ILE A 117 -4.57 -20.83 2.43
C ILE A 117 -5.09 -22.09 1.69
N TRP A 118 -6.31 -22.52 1.97
CA TRP A 118 -6.90 -23.71 1.36
C TRP A 118 -7.43 -23.50 -0.07
N SER A 119 -7.41 -22.27 -0.56
CA SER A 119 -7.77 -21.95 -1.95
C SER A 119 -6.51 -21.69 -2.77
N PRO A 120 -6.16 -22.52 -3.77
CA PRO A 120 -4.90 -22.40 -4.50
C PRO A 120 -4.63 -21.00 -5.08
N ALA A 121 -5.65 -20.37 -5.66
CA ALA A 121 -5.52 -19.02 -6.23
C ALA A 121 -5.27 -17.95 -5.14
N HIS A 122 -6.01 -18.00 -4.03
CA HIS A 122 -5.83 -17.07 -2.92
C HIS A 122 -4.49 -17.30 -2.21
N HIS A 123 -4.09 -18.57 -2.03
CA HIS A 123 -2.79 -18.90 -1.46
C HIS A 123 -1.65 -18.36 -2.33
N GLN A 124 -1.72 -18.52 -3.66
CA GLN A 124 -0.72 -17.95 -4.56
C GLN A 124 -0.63 -16.42 -4.42
N ASN A 125 -1.75 -15.72 -4.23
CA ASN A 125 -1.75 -14.29 -3.95
C ASN A 125 -1.01 -13.97 -2.66
N MET A 126 -1.25 -14.72 -1.56
CA MET A 126 -0.55 -14.53 -0.28
C MET A 126 0.97 -14.71 -0.38
N LEU A 127 1.43 -15.55 -1.29
CA LEU A 127 2.85 -15.81 -1.50
C LEU A 127 3.52 -14.81 -2.44
N SER A 128 2.75 -13.92 -3.06
CA SER A 128 3.26 -12.92 -4.01
C SER A 128 3.61 -11.60 -3.32
N GLY A 129 4.55 -10.86 -3.94
CA GLY A 129 4.93 -9.52 -3.49
C GLY A 129 5.58 -9.48 -2.10
N THR A 130 5.82 -8.27 -1.63
CA THR A 130 6.40 -7.97 -0.30
C THR A 130 5.60 -6.97 0.50
N ASP A 131 4.69 -6.25 -0.15
CA ASP A 131 3.77 -5.33 0.51
C ASP A 131 2.36 -5.93 0.55
N VAL A 132 1.68 -5.73 1.69
CA VAL A 132 0.34 -6.24 1.93
C VAL A 132 -0.52 -5.20 2.63
N GLY A 133 -1.79 -5.15 2.29
CA GLY A 133 -2.81 -4.42 3.02
C GLY A 133 -3.96 -5.32 3.43
N PHE A 134 -4.50 -5.10 4.62
CA PHE A 134 -5.67 -5.82 5.12
C PHE A 134 -6.78 -4.86 5.51
N GLY A 135 -8.00 -5.32 5.32
CA GLY A 135 -9.21 -4.65 5.78
C GLY A 135 -10.26 -5.66 6.21
N TYR A 136 -11.09 -5.26 7.17
CA TYR A 136 -12.24 -6.04 7.57
C TYR A 136 -13.38 -5.14 8.04
N MET A 137 -14.60 -5.62 7.91
CA MET A 137 -15.79 -4.94 8.39
C MET A 137 -16.82 -5.94 8.90
N VAL A 138 -17.46 -5.57 10.00
CA VAL A 138 -18.61 -6.30 10.54
C VAL A 138 -19.80 -5.35 10.55
N LEU A 139 -20.82 -5.66 9.78
CA LEU A 139 -22.04 -4.87 9.72
C LEU A 139 -23.27 -5.79 9.68
N ASN A 140 -24.18 -5.63 10.65
CA ASN A 140 -25.40 -6.43 10.76
C ASN A 140 -25.13 -7.95 10.73
N GLY A 141 -24.07 -8.40 11.43
CA GLY A 141 -23.65 -9.82 11.46
C GLY A 141 -22.94 -10.30 10.19
N ARG A 142 -22.73 -9.44 9.20
CA ARG A 142 -21.94 -9.77 7.98
C ARG A 142 -20.48 -9.42 8.21
N TYR A 143 -19.64 -10.44 8.18
CA TYR A 143 -18.20 -10.33 8.30
C TYR A 143 -17.58 -10.33 6.90
N CYS A 144 -16.88 -9.27 6.55
CA CYS A 144 -16.19 -9.11 5.26
C CYS A 144 -14.71 -8.88 5.48
N TRP A 145 -13.89 -9.62 4.75
CA TRP A 145 -12.43 -9.61 4.83
C TRP A 145 -11.85 -9.32 3.45
N CYS A 146 -10.83 -8.50 3.42
CA CYS A 146 -10.08 -8.20 2.19
C CYS A 146 -8.60 -8.15 2.50
N SER A 147 -7.78 -8.76 1.64
CA SER A 147 -6.34 -8.54 1.61
C SER A 147 -5.90 -8.22 0.19
N VAL A 148 -4.97 -7.30 0.06
CA VAL A 148 -4.37 -6.88 -1.22
C VAL A 148 -2.85 -7.00 -1.15
N MET A 149 -2.20 -7.51 -2.19
CA MET A 149 -0.77 -7.80 -2.26
C MET A 149 -0.14 -7.19 -3.51
N GLN A 150 1.12 -6.69 -3.33
CA GLN A 150 1.95 -6.17 -4.42
C GLN A 150 3.43 -6.45 -4.19
#